data_b4196eb4812c1a0f830bbc5134f6a16a
#
_entry.id   b4196eb4812c1a0f830bbc5134f6a16a
#
_cell.length_a   1.000
_cell.length_b   1.000
_cell.length_c   1.000
_cell.angle_alpha   90.00
_cell.angle_beta   90.00
_cell.angle_gamma   90.00
#
_symmetry.space_group_name_H-M   'P 1'
#
loop_
_entity.id
_entity.type
_entity.pdbx_description
1 polymer ?
#
loop_
_entity_poly.entity_id
_entity_poly.type
_entity_poly.pdbx_seq_one_letter_code
_entity_poly.pdbx_strand_id
1 'polypeptide(L)'
;MSVLSLRLPPLLLAVAALTVAVFGPSPARADRYDDAVAHAGRPGGDLKRDKIDHPAEVLRLSGIGPSMVVADFLAADGYYSELVSYLVGPKGHVYLLNNEAYDKWSENQWQGRVERLPNVAHETVPVEHLGLPARSLDAMLLIKVYHDLYWHPDEGPWPKDIDADAVLTEIARVVKPGGVLLLVDHSAKPGTGSADAGTLHRIDEQYARRDFENHGFELVGSSDVLRRPDDPRELITYKGEMVGKTDRFVMVFRRQR
;
A
#
# COMPACT_ATOMS: atom_id res chain seq x y z
N MET A 1 61.66 51.28 61.18
CA MET A 1 60.77 50.12 61.19
C MET A 1 59.68 50.40 60.17
N SER A 2 59.80 49.83 58.92
CA SER A 2 58.86 50.04 57.84
C SER A 2 57.92 48.88 57.80
N VAL A 3 56.57 49.15 57.92
CA VAL A 3 55.55 48.15 57.81
C VAL A 3 55.09 48.03 56.35
N LEU A 4 55.42 46.89 55.76
CA LEU A 4 54.99 46.54 54.38
C LEU A 4 53.54 46.07 54.38
N SER A 5 52.64 46.85 53.80
CA SER A 5 51.23 46.46 53.64
C SER A 5 51.02 45.71 52.36
N LEU A 6 50.69 44.39 52.44
CA LEU A 6 50.36 43.53 51.32
C LEU A 6 48.88 43.81 50.94
N ARG A 7 48.66 44.29 49.68
CA ARG A 7 47.29 44.40 49.12
C ARG A 7 47.02 43.17 48.26
N LEU A 8 46.04 42.39 48.61
CA LEU A 8 45.47 41.30 47.82
C LEU A 8 44.55 41.85 46.70
N PRO A 9 44.61 41.33 45.48
CA PRO A 9 43.71 41.73 44.39
C PRO A 9 42.33 41.13 44.56
N PRO A 10 41.25 41.79 44.04
CA PRO A 10 39.86 41.27 44.15
C PRO A 10 39.66 40.09 43.21
N LEU A 11 39.07 39.05 43.78
CA LEU A 11 38.65 37.82 43.07
C LEU A 11 37.38 38.16 42.26
N LEU A 12 37.48 38.20 40.93
CA LEU A 12 36.35 38.33 40.00
C LEU A 12 35.71 36.95 39.88
N LEU A 13 34.52 36.78 40.47
CA LEU A 13 33.63 35.62 40.26
C LEU A 13 32.96 35.76 38.87
N ALA A 14 33.36 34.99 37.89
CA ALA A 14 32.66 34.85 36.61
C ALA A 14 31.47 33.88 36.79
N VAL A 15 30.26 34.41 36.82
CA VAL A 15 29.03 33.60 36.79
C VAL A 15 28.78 33.17 35.35
N ALA A 16 29.10 31.91 35.02
CA ALA A 16 28.74 31.30 33.74
C ALA A 16 27.20 31.00 33.73
N ALA A 17 26.44 31.78 33.00
CA ALA A 17 25.06 31.48 32.73
C ALA A 17 24.92 30.27 31.80
N LEU A 18 24.51 29.13 32.34
CA LEU A 18 24.23 27.91 31.56
C LEU A 18 22.86 28.10 30.90
N THR A 19 22.84 28.47 29.64
CA THR A 19 21.60 28.49 28.85
C THR A 19 21.23 27.06 28.47
N VAL A 20 20.24 26.48 29.15
CA VAL A 20 19.61 25.22 28.78
C VAL A 20 18.71 25.48 27.58
N ALA A 21 19.17 25.08 26.37
CA ALA A 21 18.31 25.06 25.19
C ALA A 21 17.25 23.95 25.36
N VAL A 22 16.02 24.36 25.62
CA VAL A 22 14.87 23.44 25.62
C VAL A 22 14.56 23.10 24.16
N PHE A 23 15.05 21.96 23.69
CA PHE A 23 14.61 21.37 22.44
C PHE A 23 13.18 20.85 22.66
N GLY A 24 12.18 21.65 22.29
CA GLY A 24 10.82 21.16 22.15
C GLY A 24 10.78 20.05 21.10
N PRO A 25 9.81 19.11 21.15
CA PRO A 25 9.65 18.10 20.13
C PRO A 25 9.47 18.82 18.79
N SER A 26 10.41 18.60 17.87
CA SER A 26 10.30 19.08 16.49
C SER A 26 9.03 18.45 15.91
N PRO A 27 8.12 19.19 15.26
CA PRO A 27 6.98 18.58 14.60
C PRO A 27 7.52 17.48 13.66
N ALA A 28 6.97 16.27 13.79
CA ALA A 28 7.35 15.18 12.91
C ALA A 28 7.15 15.69 11.47
N ARG A 29 8.26 15.79 10.73
CA ARG A 29 8.21 16.20 9.32
C ARG A 29 7.38 15.16 8.59
N ALA A 30 6.36 15.60 7.83
CA ALA A 30 5.63 14.75 6.91
C ALA A 30 6.64 13.94 6.09
N ASP A 31 6.44 12.64 6.03
CA ASP A 31 7.31 11.80 5.23
C ASP A 31 6.80 11.72 3.79
N ARG A 32 7.55 11.05 2.91
CA ARG A 32 7.19 10.94 1.48
C ARG A 32 5.79 10.37 1.22
N TYR A 33 5.27 9.54 2.12
CA TYR A 33 3.96 8.92 1.97
C TYR A 33 2.84 9.91 2.30
N ASP A 34 3.02 10.72 3.34
CA ASP A 34 2.12 11.82 3.67
C ASP A 34 2.14 12.88 2.56
N ASP A 35 3.33 13.22 2.03
CA ASP A 35 3.48 14.16 0.91
C ASP A 35 2.77 13.65 -0.35
N ALA A 36 2.83 12.34 -0.66
CA ALA A 36 2.13 11.74 -1.79
C ALA A 36 0.61 11.85 -1.64
N VAL A 37 0.08 11.60 -0.44
CA VAL A 37 -1.36 11.73 -0.14
C VAL A 37 -1.81 13.18 -0.19
N ALA A 38 -0.98 14.13 0.27
CA ALA A 38 -1.28 15.56 0.27
C ALA A 38 -1.04 16.24 -1.09
N HIS A 39 -0.64 15.51 -2.14
CA HIS A 39 -0.29 16.10 -3.43
C HIS A 39 -1.47 16.84 -4.07
N ALA A 40 -1.27 18.11 -4.43
CA ALA A 40 -2.32 19.03 -4.86
C ALA A 40 -3.01 18.68 -6.20
N GLY A 41 -2.38 17.83 -7.02
CA GLY A 41 -2.92 17.41 -8.33
C GLY A 41 -3.94 16.28 -8.27
N ARG A 42 -4.23 15.72 -7.09
CA ARG A 42 -5.12 14.57 -6.92
C ARG A 42 -6.60 14.92 -7.09
N PRO A 43 -7.43 14.01 -7.61
CA PRO A 43 -8.87 14.20 -7.71
C PRO A 43 -9.53 14.44 -6.35
N GLY A 44 -10.46 15.40 -6.27
CA GLY A 44 -11.14 15.72 -5.00
C GLY A 44 -11.93 14.54 -4.38
N GLY A 45 -12.35 13.57 -5.18
CA GLY A 45 -12.98 12.33 -4.73
C GLY A 45 -12.07 11.46 -3.87
N ASP A 46 -10.78 11.47 -4.15
CA ASP A 46 -9.76 10.69 -3.46
C ASP A 46 -9.62 11.09 -1.99
N LEU A 47 -9.82 12.38 -1.67
CA LEU A 47 -9.73 12.87 -0.28
C LEU A 47 -10.73 12.23 0.68
N LYS A 48 -11.86 11.75 0.16
CA LYS A 48 -12.83 10.97 0.97
C LYS A 48 -12.33 9.55 1.19
N ARG A 49 -11.74 8.95 0.15
CA ARG A 49 -11.16 7.61 0.19
C ARG A 49 -9.95 7.56 1.12
N ASP A 50 -9.12 8.60 1.16
CA ASP A 50 -7.96 8.70 2.05
C ASP A 50 -8.32 8.48 3.53
N LYS A 51 -9.48 9.03 3.96
CA LYS A 51 -9.98 8.88 5.34
C LYS A 51 -10.41 7.45 5.70
N ILE A 52 -10.70 6.64 4.70
CA ILE A 52 -11.17 5.26 4.86
C ILE A 52 -10.04 4.27 4.68
N ASP A 53 -9.16 4.51 3.70
CA ASP A 53 -8.13 3.58 3.25
C ASP A 53 -6.75 3.85 3.88
N HIS A 54 -6.57 4.96 4.61
CA HIS A 54 -5.30 5.32 5.29
C HIS A 54 -4.05 5.07 4.43
N PRO A 55 -4.02 5.59 3.18
CA PRO A 55 -3.06 5.13 2.19
C PRO A 55 -1.60 5.45 2.53
N ALA A 56 -1.32 6.52 3.29
CA ALA A 56 0.04 6.83 3.73
C ALA A 56 0.58 5.73 4.65
N GLU A 57 -0.21 5.30 5.64
CA GLU A 57 0.16 4.25 6.59
C GLU A 57 0.30 2.90 5.87
N VAL A 58 -0.61 2.57 4.96
CA VAL A 58 -0.59 1.33 4.17
C VAL A 58 0.65 1.28 3.28
N LEU A 59 0.90 2.33 2.49
CA LEU A 59 2.05 2.38 1.57
C LEU A 59 3.40 2.42 2.30
N ARG A 60 3.46 3.04 3.49
CA ARG A 60 4.69 3.08 4.31
C ARG A 60 5.20 1.69 4.65
N LEU A 61 4.31 0.72 4.86
CA LEU A 61 4.69 -0.66 5.14
C LEU A 61 5.41 -1.34 3.97
N SER A 62 5.08 -0.96 2.73
CA SER A 62 5.69 -1.54 1.53
C SER A 62 7.14 -1.12 1.32
N GLY A 63 7.56 0.02 1.86
CA GLY A 63 8.88 0.60 1.61
C GLY A 63 9.07 1.11 0.17
N ILE A 64 8.00 1.24 -0.62
CA ILE A 64 8.07 1.79 -1.98
C ILE A 64 8.69 3.18 -1.95
N GLY A 65 9.63 3.43 -2.86
CA GLY A 65 10.37 4.68 -2.91
C GLY A 65 10.97 5.00 -4.28
N PRO A 66 11.83 6.02 -4.35
CA PRO A 66 12.31 6.56 -5.61
C PRO A 66 12.94 5.52 -6.55
N SER A 67 12.65 5.69 -7.83
CA SER A 67 13.19 4.90 -8.96
C SER A 67 12.77 3.43 -9.01
N MET A 68 11.83 3.01 -8.17
CA MET A 68 11.27 1.66 -8.22
C MET A 68 10.34 1.48 -9.43
N VAL A 69 10.27 0.24 -9.91
CA VAL A 69 9.28 -0.24 -10.88
C VAL A 69 8.22 -1.02 -10.12
N VAL A 70 6.99 -0.55 -10.16
CA VAL A 70 5.88 -1.08 -9.36
C VAL A 70 4.70 -1.42 -10.25
N ALA A 71 3.98 -2.50 -9.94
CA ALA A 71 2.69 -2.80 -10.53
C ALA A 71 1.57 -2.66 -9.48
N ASP A 72 0.47 -2.05 -9.88
CA ASP A 72 -0.79 -2.01 -9.16
C ASP A 72 -1.75 -2.95 -9.89
N PHE A 73 -2.00 -4.12 -9.30
CA PHE A 73 -2.73 -5.21 -9.93
C PHE A 73 -4.23 -5.05 -9.73
N LEU A 74 -4.98 -5.12 -10.84
CA LEU A 74 -6.41 -4.83 -10.87
C LEU A 74 -6.74 -3.47 -10.25
N ALA A 75 -5.97 -2.47 -10.68
CA ALA A 75 -5.91 -1.14 -10.08
C ALA A 75 -7.19 -0.30 -10.23
N ALA A 76 -8.14 -0.76 -11.08
CA ALA A 76 -9.38 -0.08 -11.40
C ALA A 76 -9.14 1.33 -11.94
N ASP A 77 -9.57 2.37 -11.19
CA ASP A 77 -9.40 3.78 -11.53
C ASP A 77 -7.96 4.30 -11.30
N GLY A 78 -7.07 3.49 -10.70
CA GLY A 78 -5.67 3.83 -10.46
C GLY A 78 -5.41 4.72 -9.25
N TYR A 79 -6.27 4.69 -8.25
CA TYR A 79 -6.08 5.47 -7.01
C TYR A 79 -4.72 5.23 -6.35
N TYR A 80 -4.33 3.97 -6.14
CA TYR A 80 -3.01 3.65 -5.60
C TYR A 80 -1.90 3.85 -6.62
N SER A 81 -2.15 3.61 -7.90
CA SER A 81 -1.19 3.88 -8.98
C SER A 81 -0.73 5.35 -8.96
N GLU A 82 -1.65 6.32 -8.74
CA GLU A 82 -1.30 7.74 -8.63
C GLU A 82 -0.41 8.03 -7.42
N LEU A 83 -0.75 7.50 -6.24
CA LEU A 83 0.05 7.68 -5.03
C LEU A 83 1.46 7.09 -5.18
N VAL A 84 1.55 5.89 -5.75
CA VAL A 84 2.83 5.22 -6.04
C VAL A 84 3.64 6.01 -7.07
N SER A 85 3.02 6.61 -8.07
CA SER A 85 3.68 7.49 -9.05
C SER A 85 4.46 8.60 -8.37
N TYR A 86 3.88 9.26 -7.36
CA TYR A 86 4.57 10.30 -6.60
C TYR A 86 5.72 9.76 -5.76
N LEU A 87 5.57 8.55 -5.19
CA LEU A 87 6.60 7.90 -4.38
C LEU A 87 7.83 7.47 -5.20
N VAL A 88 7.60 6.89 -6.37
CA VAL A 88 8.69 6.42 -7.23
C VAL A 88 9.35 7.54 -8.03
N GLY A 89 8.62 8.64 -8.26
CA GLY A 89 9.10 9.83 -8.94
C GLY A 89 9.46 9.60 -10.42
N PRO A 90 10.08 10.59 -11.08
CA PRO A 90 10.24 10.60 -12.54
C PRO A 90 11.22 9.55 -13.10
N LYS A 91 12.00 8.89 -12.25
CA LYS A 91 12.91 7.79 -12.63
C LYS A 91 12.34 6.41 -12.35
N GLY A 92 11.22 6.33 -11.63
CA GLY A 92 10.46 5.13 -11.38
C GLY A 92 9.39 4.92 -12.46
N HIS A 93 8.71 3.77 -12.37
CA HIS A 93 7.63 3.43 -13.27
C HIS A 93 6.51 2.70 -12.55
N VAL A 94 5.26 2.97 -12.93
CA VAL A 94 4.08 2.30 -12.40
C VAL A 94 3.30 1.67 -13.53
N TYR A 95 3.10 0.36 -13.47
CA TYR A 95 2.15 -0.35 -14.28
C TYR A 95 0.79 -0.37 -13.58
N LEU A 96 -0.19 0.32 -14.14
CA LEU A 96 -1.59 0.23 -13.78
C LEU A 96 -2.17 -0.94 -14.58
N LEU A 97 -2.31 -2.11 -13.95
CA LEU A 97 -2.74 -3.32 -14.62
C LEU A 97 -4.22 -3.56 -14.35
N ASN A 98 -5.01 -3.68 -15.41
CA ASN A 98 -6.39 -4.11 -15.34
C ASN A 98 -6.60 -5.32 -16.28
N ASN A 99 -7.71 -6.02 -16.12
CA ASN A 99 -8.29 -6.83 -17.17
C ASN A 99 -9.51 -6.09 -17.77
N GLU A 100 -10.08 -6.61 -18.84
CA GLU A 100 -11.25 -5.99 -19.50
C GLU A 100 -12.43 -5.76 -18.55
N ALA A 101 -12.62 -6.64 -17.54
CA ALA A 101 -13.69 -6.51 -16.57
C ALA A 101 -13.48 -5.31 -15.65
N TYR A 102 -12.25 -5.10 -15.17
CA TYR A 102 -11.90 -3.99 -14.31
C TYR A 102 -11.89 -2.64 -15.06
N ASP A 103 -11.42 -2.63 -16.31
CA ASP A 103 -11.51 -1.45 -17.15
C ASP A 103 -12.95 -1.03 -17.37
N LYS A 104 -13.82 -2.00 -17.69
CA LYS A 104 -15.27 -1.75 -17.85
C LYS A 104 -15.93 -1.31 -16.56
N TRP A 105 -15.61 -1.96 -15.45
CA TRP A 105 -16.17 -1.64 -14.14
C TRP A 105 -15.78 -0.24 -13.67
N SER A 106 -14.53 0.17 -13.89
CA SER A 106 -14.03 1.50 -13.56
C SER A 106 -14.44 2.57 -14.58
N GLU A 107 -15.22 2.20 -15.63
CA GLU A 107 -15.58 3.11 -16.72
C GLU A 107 -14.36 3.81 -17.35
N ASN A 108 -13.20 3.14 -17.34
CA ASN A 108 -11.91 3.66 -17.81
C ASN A 108 -11.48 4.99 -17.13
N GLN A 109 -11.91 5.24 -15.89
CA GLN A 109 -11.56 6.48 -15.17
C GLN A 109 -10.05 6.63 -14.92
N TRP A 110 -9.27 5.56 -15.08
CA TRP A 110 -7.81 5.58 -15.05
C TRP A 110 -7.19 6.51 -16.11
N GLN A 111 -7.87 6.75 -17.24
CA GLN A 111 -7.35 7.56 -18.36
C GLN A 111 -6.90 8.95 -17.90
N GLY A 112 -7.73 9.66 -17.14
CA GLY A 112 -7.38 10.97 -16.63
C GLY A 112 -6.19 11.00 -15.68
N ARG A 113 -5.84 9.86 -15.04
CA ARG A 113 -4.63 9.74 -14.22
C ARG A 113 -3.41 9.53 -15.11
N VAL A 114 -3.46 8.60 -16.05
CA VAL A 114 -2.36 8.30 -16.98
C VAL A 114 -1.96 9.53 -17.79
N GLU A 115 -2.94 10.31 -18.28
CA GLU A 115 -2.67 11.56 -19.00
C GLU A 115 -1.87 12.59 -18.18
N ARG A 116 -2.02 12.61 -16.86
CA ARG A 116 -1.33 13.54 -15.96
C ARG A 116 0.00 13.01 -15.41
N LEU A 117 0.23 11.72 -15.47
CA LEU A 117 1.30 11.02 -14.76
C LEU A 117 2.22 10.30 -15.76
N PRO A 118 3.28 10.96 -16.26
CA PRO A 118 4.12 10.42 -17.35
C PRO A 118 4.89 9.16 -16.98
N ASN A 119 4.96 8.80 -15.71
CA ASN A 119 5.59 7.58 -15.22
C ASN A 119 4.60 6.45 -14.89
N VAL A 120 3.31 6.62 -15.28
CA VAL A 120 2.28 5.59 -15.16
C VAL A 120 1.89 5.09 -16.55
N ALA A 121 1.92 3.79 -16.75
CA ALA A 121 1.40 3.14 -17.95
C ALA A 121 0.22 2.23 -17.59
N HIS A 122 -0.88 2.34 -18.32
CA HIS A 122 -2.00 1.41 -18.20
C HIS A 122 -1.85 0.27 -19.20
N GLU A 123 -2.11 -0.96 -18.72
CA GLU A 123 -2.12 -2.15 -19.55
C GLU A 123 -3.35 -2.99 -19.22
N THR A 124 -4.11 -3.40 -20.26
CA THR A 124 -5.19 -4.38 -20.13
C THR A 124 -4.63 -5.77 -20.43
N VAL A 125 -4.58 -6.63 -19.40
CA VAL A 125 -3.91 -7.94 -19.48
C VAL A 125 -4.80 -9.06 -18.92
N PRO A 126 -4.64 -10.30 -19.41
CA PRO A 126 -5.19 -11.46 -18.70
C PRO A 126 -4.51 -11.60 -17.33
N VAL A 127 -5.28 -11.98 -16.29
CA VAL A 127 -4.75 -12.03 -14.92
C VAL A 127 -3.68 -13.13 -14.74
N GLU A 128 -3.74 -14.20 -15.51
CA GLU A 128 -2.76 -15.29 -15.51
C GLU A 128 -1.50 -14.98 -16.34
N HIS A 129 -1.49 -13.87 -17.10
CA HIS A 129 -0.36 -13.50 -17.94
C HIS A 129 -0.21 -11.97 -18.03
N LEU A 130 0.62 -11.41 -17.20
CA LEU A 130 0.77 -9.95 -17.05
C LEU A 130 1.58 -9.28 -18.17
N GLY A 131 2.14 -10.04 -19.11
CA GLY A 131 2.93 -9.47 -20.21
C GLY A 131 4.27 -8.86 -19.80
N LEU A 132 4.60 -8.87 -18.51
CA LEU A 132 5.81 -8.26 -17.98
C LEU A 132 7.00 -9.22 -17.99
N PRO A 133 8.25 -8.72 -18.15
CA PRO A 133 9.43 -9.57 -18.05
C PRO A 133 9.56 -10.20 -16.65
N ALA A 134 10.11 -11.42 -16.58
CA ALA A 134 10.40 -12.05 -15.30
C ALA A 134 11.34 -11.17 -14.46
N ARG A 135 11.10 -11.10 -13.15
CA ARG A 135 11.95 -10.35 -12.20
C ARG A 135 12.14 -8.89 -12.59
N SER A 136 11.09 -8.24 -13.08
CA SER A 136 11.12 -6.84 -13.51
C SER A 136 10.62 -5.86 -12.45
N LEU A 137 9.75 -6.31 -11.53
CA LEU A 137 9.10 -5.46 -10.54
C LEU A 137 9.85 -5.43 -9.21
N ASP A 138 10.05 -4.23 -8.66
CA ASP A 138 10.55 -4.02 -7.30
C ASP A 138 9.44 -4.22 -6.25
N ALA A 139 8.19 -3.89 -6.62
CA ALA A 139 7.02 -4.12 -5.79
C ALA A 139 5.75 -4.37 -6.62
N MET A 140 4.77 -5.02 -6.00
CA MET A 140 3.41 -5.16 -6.52
C MET A 140 2.39 -4.92 -5.43
N LEU A 141 1.28 -4.26 -5.79
CA LEU A 141 0.13 -4.03 -4.92
C LEU A 141 -1.04 -4.89 -5.35
N LEU A 142 -1.72 -5.50 -4.37
CA LEU A 142 -3.02 -6.13 -4.52
C LEU A 142 -3.95 -5.51 -3.47
N ILE A 143 -4.81 -4.59 -3.89
CA ILE A 143 -5.63 -3.79 -2.95
C ILE A 143 -7.11 -4.08 -3.13
N LYS A 144 -7.64 -4.95 -2.30
CA LYS A 144 -9.04 -5.40 -2.30
C LYS A 144 -9.43 -6.13 -3.59
N VAL A 145 -8.54 -6.95 -4.11
CA VAL A 145 -8.68 -7.64 -5.40
C VAL A 145 -8.25 -9.11 -5.33
N TYR A 146 -7.55 -9.53 -4.27
CA TYR A 146 -7.07 -10.90 -4.17
C TYR A 146 -8.24 -11.90 -4.04
N HIS A 147 -9.30 -11.55 -3.30
CA HIS A 147 -10.49 -12.38 -3.19
C HIS A 147 -11.16 -12.64 -4.55
N ASP A 148 -11.04 -11.72 -5.53
CA ASP A 148 -11.63 -11.88 -6.86
C ASP A 148 -11.00 -13.02 -7.66
N LEU A 149 -9.79 -13.45 -7.32
CA LEU A 149 -9.17 -14.64 -7.94
C LEU A 149 -9.93 -15.94 -7.61
N TYR A 150 -10.77 -15.91 -6.58
CA TYR A 150 -11.59 -17.04 -6.12
C TYR A 150 -13.08 -16.80 -6.39
N TRP A 151 -13.42 -15.76 -7.16
CA TRP A 151 -14.78 -15.47 -7.58
C TRP A 151 -15.05 -16.02 -8.98
N HIS A 152 -15.95 -16.97 -9.08
CA HIS A 152 -16.35 -17.63 -10.33
C HIS A 152 -17.82 -17.35 -10.63
N PRO A 153 -18.16 -16.15 -11.17
CA PRO A 153 -19.55 -15.80 -11.44
C PRO A 153 -20.09 -16.57 -12.64
N ASP A 154 -21.38 -16.90 -12.61
CA ASP A 154 -22.07 -17.54 -13.74
C ASP A 154 -22.21 -16.61 -14.94
N GLU A 155 -22.32 -15.30 -14.69
CA GLU A 155 -22.53 -14.26 -15.70
C GLU A 155 -21.66 -13.02 -15.42
N GLY A 156 -21.48 -12.21 -16.46
CA GLY A 156 -20.75 -10.94 -16.35
C GLY A 156 -19.40 -10.93 -17.09
N PRO A 157 -18.68 -9.80 -17.02
CA PRO A 157 -17.42 -9.63 -17.73
C PRO A 157 -16.22 -10.30 -17.05
N TRP A 158 -16.35 -10.67 -15.75
CA TRP A 158 -15.28 -11.32 -15.01
C TRP A 158 -15.03 -12.73 -15.56
N PRO A 159 -13.77 -13.15 -15.79
CA PRO A 159 -13.46 -14.49 -16.29
C PRO A 159 -14.00 -15.57 -15.34
N LYS A 160 -14.63 -16.59 -15.90
CA LYS A 160 -15.25 -17.67 -15.11
C LYS A 160 -14.24 -18.69 -14.58
N ASP A 161 -13.16 -18.88 -15.31
CA ASP A 161 -12.20 -19.98 -15.13
C ASP A 161 -10.83 -19.44 -14.74
N ILE A 162 -10.78 -18.46 -13.81
CA ILE A 162 -9.49 -17.98 -13.30
C ILE A 162 -8.84 -19.08 -12.48
N ASP A 163 -7.60 -19.41 -12.84
CA ASP A 163 -6.72 -20.26 -12.07
C ASP A 163 -5.90 -19.38 -11.10
N ALA A 164 -6.32 -19.30 -9.84
CA ALA A 164 -5.65 -18.51 -8.83
C ALA A 164 -4.18 -18.94 -8.61
N ASP A 165 -3.86 -20.24 -8.72
CA ASP A 165 -2.50 -20.77 -8.63
C ASP A 165 -1.63 -20.27 -9.78
N ALA A 166 -2.17 -20.26 -11.00
CA ALA A 166 -1.48 -19.68 -12.16
C ALA A 166 -1.23 -18.17 -12.00
N VAL A 167 -2.22 -17.41 -11.48
CA VAL A 167 -2.06 -15.97 -11.21
C VAL A 167 -0.95 -15.71 -10.19
N LEU A 168 -0.95 -16.43 -9.06
CA LEU A 168 0.06 -16.25 -8.01
C LEU A 168 1.47 -16.69 -8.50
N THR A 169 1.54 -17.72 -9.33
CA THR A 169 2.78 -18.13 -9.99
C THR A 169 3.29 -17.03 -10.93
N GLU A 170 2.40 -16.40 -11.72
CA GLU A 170 2.76 -15.27 -12.58
C GLU A 170 3.22 -14.05 -11.78
N ILE A 171 2.53 -13.70 -10.70
CA ILE A 171 2.95 -12.65 -9.76
C ILE A 171 4.36 -12.95 -9.22
N ALA A 172 4.59 -14.18 -8.78
CA ALA A 172 5.91 -14.61 -8.31
C ALA A 172 6.98 -14.55 -9.41
N ARG A 173 6.63 -14.81 -10.66
CA ARG A 173 7.55 -14.72 -11.81
C ARG A 173 8.01 -13.30 -12.08
N VAL A 174 7.10 -12.32 -12.04
CA VAL A 174 7.41 -10.92 -12.39
C VAL A 174 8.05 -10.12 -11.27
N VAL A 175 7.78 -10.44 -10.01
CA VAL A 175 8.39 -9.77 -8.86
C VAL A 175 9.84 -10.25 -8.69
N LYS A 176 10.79 -9.32 -8.49
CA LYS A 176 12.20 -9.63 -8.26
C LYS A 176 12.39 -10.45 -6.98
N PRO A 177 13.40 -11.34 -6.90
CA PRO A 177 13.84 -11.86 -5.61
C PRO A 177 14.17 -10.72 -4.64
N GLY A 178 13.58 -10.76 -3.44
CA GLY A 178 13.65 -9.65 -2.47
C GLY A 178 12.67 -8.50 -2.71
N GLY A 179 11.94 -8.51 -3.83
CA GLY A 179 10.86 -7.57 -4.12
C GLY A 179 9.68 -7.71 -3.17
N VAL A 180 8.87 -6.70 -3.08
CA VAL A 180 7.79 -6.57 -2.09
C VAL A 180 6.43 -6.79 -2.74
N LEU A 181 5.54 -7.47 -2.04
CA LEU A 181 4.11 -7.53 -2.36
C LEU A 181 3.32 -6.95 -1.18
N LEU A 182 2.50 -5.95 -1.46
CA LEU A 182 1.58 -5.33 -0.51
C LEU A 182 0.17 -5.84 -0.78
N LEU A 183 -0.39 -6.55 0.18
CA LEU A 183 -1.73 -7.11 0.13
C LEU A 183 -2.65 -6.41 1.13
N VAL A 184 -3.77 -5.91 0.66
CA VAL A 184 -4.89 -5.44 1.47
C VAL A 184 -6.14 -6.14 0.98
N ASP A 185 -6.90 -6.79 1.87
CA ASP A 185 -8.18 -7.34 1.46
C ASP A 185 -9.21 -7.34 2.60
N HIS A 186 -10.47 -7.58 2.21
CA HIS A 186 -11.61 -7.65 3.11
C HIS A 186 -11.58 -8.97 3.89
N SER A 187 -11.56 -8.86 5.22
CA SER A 187 -11.51 -10.04 6.09
C SER A 187 -12.82 -10.83 6.04
N ALA A 188 -12.71 -12.12 5.75
CA ALA A 188 -13.75 -13.10 6.05
C ALA A 188 -13.65 -13.60 7.50
N LYS A 189 -14.57 -14.45 7.93
CA LYS A 189 -14.45 -15.14 9.21
C LYS A 189 -13.26 -16.11 9.19
N PRO A 190 -12.52 -16.24 10.30
CA PRO A 190 -11.44 -17.19 10.37
C PRO A 190 -11.89 -18.64 10.07
N GLY A 191 -11.13 -19.34 9.25
CA GLY A 191 -11.40 -20.72 8.88
C GLY A 191 -12.32 -20.92 7.68
N THR A 192 -12.85 -19.83 7.06
CA THR A 192 -13.71 -19.95 5.87
C THR A 192 -12.91 -20.12 4.56
N GLY A 193 -11.60 -19.90 4.60
CA GLY A 193 -10.78 -19.98 3.39
C GLY A 193 -11.22 -18.98 2.33
N SER A 194 -11.49 -19.47 1.11
CA SER A 194 -12.00 -18.69 -0.01
C SER A 194 -13.53 -18.78 -0.20
N ALA A 195 -14.25 -19.46 0.69
CA ALA A 195 -15.69 -19.74 0.51
C ALA A 195 -16.56 -18.46 0.39
N ASP A 196 -16.15 -17.38 1.04
CA ASP A 196 -16.88 -16.11 1.04
C ASP A 196 -16.48 -15.17 -0.10
N ALA A 197 -15.53 -15.56 -0.95
CA ALA A 197 -15.01 -14.72 -2.04
C ALA A 197 -16.10 -14.34 -3.05
N GLY A 198 -16.87 -15.32 -3.52
CA GLY A 198 -17.91 -15.10 -4.52
C GLY A 198 -19.19 -14.46 -3.97
N THR A 199 -19.49 -14.65 -2.70
CA THR A 199 -20.78 -14.22 -2.10
C THR A 199 -20.69 -12.91 -1.34
N LEU A 200 -19.60 -12.73 -0.59
CA LEU A 200 -19.41 -11.57 0.28
C LEU A 200 -18.27 -10.65 -0.18
N HIS A 201 -17.46 -11.04 -1.18
CA HIS A 201 -16.21 -10.39 -1.56
C HIS A 201 -15.28 -10.20 -0.37
N ARG A 202 -15.03 -11.33 0.33
CA ARG A 202 -14.18 -11.43 1.52
C ARG A 202 -13.33 -12.69 1.43
N ILE A 203 -12.17 -12.66 2.07
CA ILE A 203 -11.29 -13.84 2.12
C ILE A 203 -10.67 -13.99 3.50
N ASP A 204 -10.44 -15.25 3.92
CA ASP A 204 -9.77 -15.55 5.19
C ASP A 204 -8.30 -15.10 5.14
N GLU A 205 -7.92 -14.29 6.10
CA GLU A 205 -6.56 -13.75 6.24
C GLU A 205 -5.49 -14.84 6.30
N GLN A 206 -5.74 -15.93 7.05
CA GLN A 206 -4.78 -17.02 7.16
C GLN A 206 -4.71 -17.86 5.89
N TYR A 207 -5.81 -17.92 5.14
CA TYR A 207 -5.81 -18.55 3.81
C TYR A 207 -4.93 -17.75 2.86
N ALA A 208 -5.15 -16.44 2.76
CA ALA A 208 -4.35 -15.55 1.93
C ALA A 208 -2.85 -15.63 2.27
N ARG A 209 -2.52 -15.62 3.57
CA ARG A 209 -1.13 -15.75 4.02
C ARG A 209 -0.50 -17.04 3.49
N ARG A 210 -1.12 -18.19 3.74
CA ARG A 210 -0.57 -19.50 3.31
C ARG A 210 -0.43 -19.60 1.80
N ASP A 211 -1.36 -19.02 1.10
CA ASP A 211 -1.38 -19.06 -0.36
C ASP A 211 -0.15 -18.32 -0.95
N PHE A 212 0.13 -17.11 -0.49
CA PHE A 212 1.36 -16.41 -0.89
C PHE A 212 2.63 -17.11 -0.41
N GLU A 213 2.65 -17.69 0.80
CA GLU A 213 3.78 -18.46 1.31
C GLU A 213 4.07 -19.68 0.43
N ASN A 214 3.04 -20.39 -0.06
CA ASN A 214 3.16 -21.51 -0.99
C ASN A 214 3.71 -21.10 -2.36
N HIS A 215 3.52 -19.83 -2.77
CA HIS A 215 4.03 -19.29 -4.02
C HIS A 215 5.38 -18.56 -3.88
N GLY A 216 6.12 -18.84 -2.80
CA GLY A 216 7.49 -18.37 -2.59
C GLY A 216 7.59 -16.92 -2.13
N PHE A 217 6.61 -16.46 -1.40
CA PHE A 217 6.67 -15.22 -0.64
C PHE A 217 6.80 -15.53 0.86
N GLU A 218 7.38 -14.61 1.60
CA GLU A 218 7.51 -14.67 3.06
C GLU A 218 6.81 -13.47 3.66
N LEU A 219 5.93 -13.69 4.64
CA LEU A 219 5.30 -12.59 5.37
C LEU A 219 6.36 -11.87 6.22
N VAL A 220 6.58 -10.59 5.93
CA VAL A 220 7.59 -9.75 6.62
C VAL A 220 6.98 -8.63 7.45
N GLY A 221 5.69 -8.39 7.32
CA GLY A 221 4.98 -7.37 8.10
C GLY A 221 3.47 -7.45 7.95
N SER A 222 2.76 -6.89 8.92
CA SER A 222 1.31 -6.70 8.89
C SER A 222 0.93 -5.43 9.65
N SER A 223 -0.31 -4.96 9.48
CA SER A 223 -0.81 -3.80 10.21
C SER A 223 -2.30 -3.90 10.51
N ASP A 224 -2.69 -3.36 11.65
CA ASP A 224 -4.08 -3.26 12.09
C ASP A 224 -4.75 -1.92 11.71
N VAL A 225 -4.08 -1.08 10.91
CA VAL A 225 -4.55 0.28 10.55
C VAL A 225 -5.94 0.27 9.89
N LEU A 226 -6.29 -0.81 9.21
CA LEU A 226 -7.58 -0.97 8.53
C LEU A 226 -8.55 -1.91 9.25
N ARG A 227 -8.24 -2.32 10.49
CA ARG A 227 -9.15 -3.16 11.27
C ARG A 227 -10.42 -2.42 11.66
N ARG A 228 -11.52 -3.14 11.61
CA ARG A 228 -12.84 -2.67 12.02
C ARG A 228 -13.50 -3.76 12.86
N PRO A 229 -13.28 -3.76 14.19
CA PRO A 229 -13.80 -4.82 15.09
C PRO A 229 -15.32 -4.98 15.07
N ASP A 230 -16.04 -3.90 14.72
CA ASP A 230 -17.50 -3.88 14.66
C ASP A 230 -18.06 -4.49 13.36
N ASP A 231 -17.21 -4.85 12.38
CA ASP A 231 -17.64 -5.55 11.17
C ASP A 231 -17.96 -7.01 11.48
N PRO A 232 -19.22 -7.47 11.34
CA PRO A 232 -19.59 -8.85 11.60
C PRO A 232 -19.01 -9.85 10.58
N ARG A 233 -18.47 -9.36 9.46
CA ARG A 233 -17.92 -10.15 8.35
C ARG A 233 -18.95 -11.09 7.70
N GLU A 234 -20.21 -10.69 7.71
CA GLU A 234 -21.37 -11.46 7.20
C GLU A 234 -22.05 -10.78 6.02
N LEU A 235 -21.69 -9.53 5.75
CA LEU A 235 -22.32 -8.71 4.73
C LEU A 235 -21.37 -8.45 3.57
N ILE A 236 -21.95 -8.31 2.37
CA ILE A 236 -21.20 -8.00 1.16
C ILE A 236 -20.48 -6.64 1.26
N THR A 237 -19.26 -6.54 0.72
CA THR A 237 -18.36 -5.41 0.98
C THR A 237 -18.63 -4.16 0.16
N TYR A 238 -19.14 -4.32 -1.09
CA TYR A 238 -19.19 -3.23 -2.08
C TYR A 238 -20.55 -2.58 -2.24
N LYS A 239 -21.55 -3.01 -1.49
CA LYS A 239 -22.90 -2.40 -1.50
C LYS A 239 -23.54 -2.36 -0.12
N GLY A 240 -24.58 -1.54 0.02
CA GLY A 240 -25.31 -1.40 1.28
C GLY A 240 -24.50 -0.69 2.36
N GLU A 241 -24.75 -1.05 3.61
CA GLU A 241 -24.21 -0.36 4.80
C GLU A 241 -22.71 -0.61 5.05
N MET A 242 -22.13 -1.65 4.45
CA MET A 242 -20.74 -2.02 4.67
C MET A 242 -19.73 -1.29 3.78
N VAL A 243 -20.19 -0.50 2.81
CA VAL A 243 -19.30 0.28 1.95
C VAL A 243 -18.41 1.21 2.79
N GLY A 244 -17.10 1.00 2.71
CA GLY A 244 -16.11 1.79 3.45
C GLY A 244 -16.00 1.47 4.95
N LYS A 245 -16.73 0.46 5.47
CA LYS A 245 -16.74 0.10 6.90
C LYS A 245 -16.25 -1.31 7.19
N THR A 246 -15.87 -2.05 6.19
CA THR A 246 -15.40 -3.44 6.32
C THR A 246 -14.09 -3.53 7.10
N ASP A 247 -13.94 -4.61 7.89
CA ASP A 247 -12.64 -5.02 8.42
C ASP A 247 -11.75 -5.49 7.28
N ARG A 248 -10.48 -5.05 7.32
CA ARG A 248 -9.49 -5.38 6.29
C ARG A 248 -8.16 -5.71 6.95
N PHE A 249 -7.51 -6.72 6.44
CA PHE A 249 -6.13 -7.03 6.82
C PHE A 249 -5.15 -6.34 5.86
N VAL A 250 -3.96 -6.06 6.37
CA VAL A 250 -2.83 -5.52 5.60
C VAL A 250 -1.64 -6.43 5.85
N MET A 251 -1.06 -6.97 4.79
CA MET A 251 0.12 -7.83 4.84
C MET A 251 1.18 -7.34 3.86
N VAL A 252 2.42 -7.48 4.26
CA VAL A 252 3.58 -7.23 3.40
C VAL A 252 4.37 -8.51 3.29
N PHE A 253 4.58 -8.93 2.07
CA PHE A 253 5.38 -10.09 1.75
C PHE A 253 6.66 -9.71 1.02
N ARG A 254 7.66 -10.56 1.12
CA ARG A 254 8.91 -10.48 0.38
C ARG A 254 9.08 -11.71 -0.49
N ARG A 255 9.36 -11.52 -1.77
CA ARG A 255 9.67 -12.61 -2.69
C ARG A 255 10.97 -13.30 -2.25
N GLN A 256 10.91 -14.61 -1.99
CA GLN A 256 12.08 -15.42 -1.65
C GLN A 256 13.06 -15.54 -2.84
N ARG A 257 14.29 -15.91 -2.56
CA ARG A 257 15.36 -16.04 -3.57
C ARG A 257 15.20 -17.30 -4.40
#